data_7ffe65495242ef6a395f820ebadd82b3
#
_entry.id   7ffe65495242ef6a395f820ebadd82b3
#
_cell.length_a   1.000
_cell.length_b   1.000
_cell.length_c   1.000
_cell.angle_alpha   90.00
_cell.angle_beta   90.00
_cell.angle_gamma   90.00
#
_symmetry.space_group_name_H-M   'P 1'
#
loop_
_entity.id
_entity.type
_entity.pdbx_description
1 polymer ?
#
loop_
_entity_poly.entity_id
_entity_poly.type
_entity_poly.pdbx_seq_one_letter_code
_entity_poly.pdbx_strand_id
1 'polypeptide(L)'
;MAMFRITAESGIPLVGSLYFGVIDRGTSLLQVRPNCSCNISCPFCSVDAGPSSGSRVSTYEVEREYLVQWVKQVAGFKGEGVECHIDSPGEPLLYPGIVPLVEDLKNIPEVKVVSMQSNGTLLTTERIRGLEAAGLDRLNLSLHALDPALARTLAGVSWYDVERVKESAREVARSGIDLLVAPVYLPGQNDAEIPKLIAFAREIGAGKRWPALGIQKCEHYRYGRNIRGMKFQNWWQFYNRSIRTWEKESGMKLLITPRDFGIEKREMLPPAFRKGEKVRVNVRAPGWIRGEMLGVGRNRVVSVMDCPTEEGAVRVEIVSAKHNIYVARPA
;
A
#
# COMPACT_ATOMS: atom_id res chain seq x y z
N MET A 1 -16.54 5.99 11.09
CA MET A 1 -15.11 5.91 11.44
C MET A 1 -14.61 7.31 11.83
N ALA A 2 -13.90 7.44 12.96
CA ALA A 2 -13.26 8.68 13.34
C ALA A 2 -11.98 8.89 12.52
N MET A 3 -11.73 10.12 12.06
CA MET A 3 -10.48 10.47 11.37
C MET A 3 -9.52 11.11 12.36
N PHE A 4 -8.30 10.57 12.45
CA PHE A 4 -7.22 11.12 13.26
C PHE A 4 -6.17 11.73 12.38
N ARG A 5 -5.90 13.01 12.58
CA ARG A 5 -4.78 13.69 11.95
C ARG A 5 -3.54 13.53 12.82
N ILE A 6 -2.49 12.98 12.23
CA ILE A 6 -1.21 12.74 12.89
C ILE A 6 -0.25 13.85 12.46
N THR A 7 0.16 14.65 13.45
CA THR A 7 1.07 15.80 13.28
C THR A 7 2.28 15.63 14.18
N ALA A 8 3.28 16.47 14.05
CA ALA A 8 4.43 16.51 14.94
C ALA A 8 3.99 16.71 16.42
N GLU A 9 2.96 17.53 16.65
CA GLU A 9 2.41 17.82 17.99
C GLU A 9 1.68 16.63 18.63
N SER A 10 1.18 15.70 17.80
CA SER A 10 0.51 14.48 18.30
C SER A 10 1.42 13.60 19.15
N GLY A 11 2.75 13.75 19.01
CA GLY A 11 3.74 12.92 19.66
C GLY A 11 3.70 11.45 19.21
N ILE A 12 3.07 11.17 18.05
CA ILE A 12 2.98 9.82 17.46
C ILE A 12 4.06 9.67 16.38
N PRO A 13 5.09 8.83 16.60
CA PRO A 13 6.13 8.57 15.61
C PRO A 13 5.57 7.93 14.33
N LEU A 14 6.24 8.11 13.21
CA LEU A 14 5.78 7.57 11.93
C LEU A 14 6.45 6.25 11.53
N VAL A 15 7.10 5.56 12.47
CA VAL A 15 7.63 4.20 12.31
C VAL A 15 7.06 3.31 13.41
N GLY A 16 6.61 2.13 13.05
CA GLY A 16 6.03 1.15 13.99
C GLY A 16 4.63 0.68 13.62
N SER A 17 3.88 1.49 12.91
CA SER A 17 2.51 1.18 12.48
C SER A 17 2.48 0.53 11.08
N LEU A 18 1.47 -0.33 10.87
CA LEU A 18 1.13 -0.84 9.53
C LEU A 18 0.25 0.17 8.76
N TYR A 19 -0.39 1.10 9.44
CA TYR A 19 -1.53 1.86 8.90
C TYR A 19 -1.14 3.22 8.33
N PHE A 20 -0.03 3.79 8.80
CA PHE A 20 0.44 5.12 8.39
C PHE A 20 1.96 5.24 8.60
N GLY A 21 2.56 6.28 8.03
CA GLY A 21 3.97 6.62 8.21
C GLY A 21 4.90 5.89 7.24
N VAL A 22 6.04 5.44 7.72
CA VAL A 22 7.11 4.84 6.92
C VAL A 22 7.37 3.41 7.36
N ILE A 23 7.36 2.48 6.41
CA ILE A 23 7.70 1.07 6.66
C ILE A 23 8.98 0.72 5.91
N ASP A 24 9.99 0.26 6.66
CA ASP A 24 11.24 -0.26 6.16
C ASP A 24 11.27 -1.79 6.28
N ARG A 25 11.39 -2.47 5.14
CA ARG A 25 11.47 -3.94 5.09
C ARG A 25 12.88 -4.47 4.84
N GLY A 26 13.92 -3.65 5.02
CA GLY A 26 15.31 -4.04 4.80
C GLY A 26 15.71 -4.06 3.31
N THR A 27 15.13 -3.17 2.52
CA THR A 27 15.47 -2.98 1.10
C THR A 27 15.67 -1.50 0.78
N SER A 28 16.06 -1.18 -0.45
CA SER A 28 16.09 0.19 -0.97
C SER A 28 14.71 0.80 -1.18
N LEU A 29 13.61 0.04 -0.99
CA LEU A 29 12.23 0.53 -1.08
C LEU A 29 11.69 0.86 0.31
N LEU A 30 11.17 2.07 0.47
CA LEU A 30 10.40 2.53 1.63
C LEU A 30 8.92 2.64 1.24
N GLN A 31 8.03 2.03 2.03
CA GLN A 31 6.60 2.24 1.90
C GLN A 31 6.22 3.52 2.64
N VAL A 32 5.58 4.46 1.96
CA VAL A 32 5.15 5.76 2.49
C VAL A 32 3.63 5.80 2.53
N ARG A 33 3.06 5.99 3.71
CA ARG A 33 1.61 5.87 3.98
C ARG A 33 1.04 7.17 4.54
N PRO A 34 0.62 8.11 3.68
CA PRO A 34 0.09 9.40 4.12
C PRO A 34 -1.32 9.30 4.72
N ASN A 35 -2.12 8.33 4.28
CA ASN A 35 -3.49 8.11 4.73
C ASN A 35 -3.83 6.61 4.75
N CYS A 36 -5.02 6.26 5.25
CA CYS A 36 -5.54 4.90 5.19
C CYS A 36 -7.03 4.82 4.78
N SER A 37 -7.59 5.90 4.24
CA SER A 37 -8.95 5.94 3.71
C SER A 37 -9.01 5.32 2.31
N CYS A 38 -10.15 4.72 1.96
CA CYS A 38 -10.43 4.20 0.61
C CYS A 38 -11.85 4.53 0.21
N ASN A 39 -12.06 4.78 -1.08
CA ASN A 39 -13.37 5.09 -1.65
C ASN A 39 -14.08 3.88 -2.28
N ILE A 40 -13.41 2.74 -2.40
CA ILE A 40 -13.99 1.48 -2.89
C ILE A 40 -13.97 0.41 -1.81
N SER A 41 -14.70 -0.71 -2.03
CA SER A 41 -14.92 -1.75 -1.03
C SER A 41 -14.62 -3.15 -1.56
N CYS A 42 -13.44 -3.35 -2.15
CA CYS A 42 -13.06 -4.64 -2.76
C CYS A 42 -13.34 -5.82 -1.83
N PRO A 43 -14.06 -6.88 -2.27
CA PRO A 43 -14.43 -8.01 -1.42
C PRO A 43 -13.23 -8.90 -0.99
N PHE A 44 -12.06 -8.63 -1.53
CA PHE A 44 -10.78 -9.29 -1.21
C PHE A 44 -9.75 -8.35 -0.57
N CYS A 45 -10.17 -7.20 -0.06
CA CYS A 45 -9.26 -6.20 0.51
C CYS A 45 -8.52 -6.76 1.72
N SER A 46 -7.19 -6.83 1.64
CA SER A 46 -6.31 -7.38 2.69
C SER A 46 -6.41 -6.66 4.04
N VAL A 47 -6.91 -5.43 4.02
CA VAL A 47 -6.95 -4.53 5.17
C VAL A 47 -8.35 -4.02 5.50
N ASP A 48 -9.38 -4.58 4.89
CA ASP A 48 -10.79 -4.18 5.09
C ASP A 48 -11.02 -2.66 4.95
N ALA A 49 -10.44 -2.05 3.88
CA ALA A 49 -10.59 -0.63 3.61
C ALA A 49 -11.93 -0.28 2.94
N GLY A 50 -12.34 0.98 3.06
CA GLY A 50 -13.44 1.56 2.30
C GLY A 50 -14.77 1.64 3.04
N PRO A 51 -15.82 2.12 2.35
CA PRO A 51 -17.11 2.43 2.96
C PRO A 51 -17.79 1.25 3.66
N SER A 52 -17.59 0.02 3.14
CA SER A 52 -18.20 -1.20 3.68
C SER A 52 -17.30 -1.94 4.67
N SER A 53 -16.33 -1.24 5.30
CA SER A 53 -15.49 -1.85 6.33
C SER A 53 -16.32 -2.26 7.54
N GLY A 54 -16.16 -3.52 7.97
CA GLY A 54 -16.80 -4.07 9.18
C GLY A 54 -15.90 -4.05 10.41
N SER A 55 -14.59 -3.99 10.21
CA SER A 55 -13.61 -4.13 11.30
C SER A 55 -12.99 -2.81 11.76
N ARG A 56 -12.91 -1.80 10.89
CA ARG A 56 -12.24 -0.54 11.19
C ARG A 56 -13.10 0.42 12.01
N VAL A 57 -12.50 1.03 12.99
CA VAL A 57 -13.12 2.08 13.83
C VAL A 57 -12.51 3.46 13.57
N SER A 58 -11.27 3.51 13.08
CA SER A 58 -10.53 4.75 12.84
C SER A 58 -9.89 4.78 11.46
N THR A 59 -9.63 6.00 10.98
CA THR A 59 -8.75 6.28 9.83
C THR A 59 -7.70 7.30 10.24
N TYR A 60 -6.57 7.31 9.53
CA TYR A 60 -5.47 8.23 9.82
C TYR A 60 -5.12 9.03 8.58
N GLU A 61 -4.78 10.29 8.82
CA GLU A 61 -4.17 11.17 7.84
C GLU A 61 -2.93 11.80 8.48
N VAL A 62 -1.79 11.68 7.82
CA VAL A 62 -0.52 12.22 8.32
C VAL A 62 -0.28 13.60 7.73
N GLU A 63 0.12 14.54 8.54
CA GLU A 63 0.56 15.85 8.08
C GLU A 63 1.78 15.72 7.15
N ARG A 64 1.73 16.40 5.99
CA ARG A 64 2.69 16.23 4.91
C ARG A 64 4.13 16.53 5.36
N GLU A 65 4.35 17.67 5.96
CA GLU A 65 5.67 18.14 6.42
C GLU A 65 6.26 17.17 7.44
N TYR A 66 5.44 16.66 8.34
CA TYR A 66 5.85 15.69 9.34
C TYR A 66 6.22 14.33 8.69
N LEU A 67 5.44 13.88 7.72
CA LEU A 67 5.74 12.65 6.97
C LEU A 67 7.06 12.78 6.20
N VAL A 68 7.27 13.89 5.50
CA VAL A 68 8.49 14.17 4.73
C VAL A 68 9.72 14.19 5.64
N GLN A 69 9.64 14.77 6.83
CA GLN A 69 10.74 14.74 7.80
C GLN A 69 11.13 13.30 8.19
N TRP A 70 10.16 12.42 8.46
CA TRP A 70 10.42 11.03 8.77
C TRP A 70 10.99 10.26 7.58
N VAL A 71 10.47 10.51 6.37
CA VAL A 71 11.03 9.89 5.15
C VAL A 71 12.48 10.31 4.95
N LYS A 72 12.82 11.60 5.11
CA LYS A 72 14.20 12.09 5.02
C LYS A 72 15.14 11.36 6.00
N GLN A 73 14.72 11.19 7.26
CA GLN A 73 15.52 10.49 8.26
C GLN A 73 15.75 9.02 7.88
N VAL A 74 14.69 8.33 7.41
CA VAL A 74 14.80 6.92 7.05
C VAL A 74 15.58 6.75 5.74
N ALA A 75 15.36 7.61 4.74
CA ALA A 75 16.09 7.61 3.49
C ALA A 75 17.59 7.90 3.71
N GLY A 76 17.94 8.88 4.55
CA GLY A 76 19.30 9.17 4.95
C GLY A 76 20.01 7.98 5.61
N PHE A 77 19.29 7.21 6.43
CA PHE A 77 19.83 5.95 6.97
C PHE A 77 20.07 4.89 5.88
N LYS A 78 19.21 4.83 4.85
CA LYS A 78 19.34 3.87 3.73
C LYS A 78 20.45 4.23 2.74
N GLY A 79 20.80 5.52 2.63
CA GLY A 79 21.71 6.06 1.62
C GLY A 79 21.05 6.23 0.25
N GLU A 80 21.85 6.54 -0.76
CA GLU A 80 21.38 6.87 -2.11
C GLU A 80 20.60 5.75 -2.81
N GLY A 81 19.75 6.12 -3.77
CA GLY A 81 19.03 5.18 -4.64
C GLY A 81 17.77 4.58 -4.00
N VAL A 82 17.16 5.26 -3.02
CA VAL A 82 15.91 4.85 -2.40
C VAL A 82 14.74 4.99 -3.37
N GLU A 83 13.82 4.03 -3.35
CA GLU A 83 12.47 4.15 -3.90
C GLU A 83 11.49 4.46 -2.76
N CYS A 84 10.78 5.59 -2.85
CA CYS A 84 9.61 5.89 -2.02
C CYS A 84 8.35 5.39 -2.72
N HIS A 85 7.73 4.34 -2.20
CA HIS A 85 6.49 3.78 -2.73
C HIS A 85 5.31 4.22 -1.86
N ILE A 86 4.43 5.03 -2.43
CA ILE A 86 3.20 5.49 -1.77
C ILE A 86 2.15 4.39 -1.91
N ASP A 87 1.95 3.58 -0.85
CA ASP A 87 1.08 2.41 -0.83
C ASP A 87 0.07 2.42 0.33
N SER A 88 -0.64 3.49 0.50
CA SER A 88 -1.65 3.61 1.56
C SER A 88 -2.48 2.33 1.73
N PRO A 89 -2.80 1.91 2.97
CA PRO A 89 -3.78 0.84 3.20
C PRO A 89 -5.21 1.33 2.88
N GLY A 90 -5.38 1.85 1.69
CA GLY A 90 -6.55 2.52 1.14
C GLY A 90 -6.23 3.06 -0.24
N GLU A 91 -6.68 4.28 -0.54
CA GLU A 91 -6.44 4.98 -1.80
C GLU A 91 -5.59 6.24 -1.56
N PRO A 92 -4.34 6.27 -2.03
CA PRO A 92 -3.48 7.45 -1.86
C PRO A 92 -4.02 8.74 -2.47
N LEU A 93 -4.76 8.64 -3.59
CA LEU A 93 -5.33 9.82 -4.26
C LEU A 93 -6.44 10.51 -3.45
N LEU A 94 -6.88 9.92 -2.34
CA LEU A 94 -7.74 10.59 -1.35
C LEU A 94 -6.95 11.53 -0.43
N TYR A 95 -5.63 11.43 -0.40
CA TYR A 95 -4.81 12.35 0.38
C TYR A 95 -4.77 13.73 -0.28
N PRO A 96 -5.25 14.82 0.39
CA PRO A 96 -5.37 16.13 -0.24
C PRO A 96 -4.04 16.69 -0.75
N GLY A 97 -2.96 16.40 -0.04
CA GLY A 97 -1.61 16.84 -0.36
C GLY A 97 -0.81 15.87 -1.22
N ILE A 98 -1.43 15.00 -2.05
CA ILE A 98 -0.71 13.93 -2.76
C ILE A 98 0.31 14.45 -3.78
N VAL A 99 -0.04 15.47 -4.56
CA VAL A 99 0.86 16.05 -5.58
C VAL A 99 2.06 16.72 -4.92
N PRO A 100 1.90 17.67 -3.97
CA PRO A 100 3.04 18.23 -3.25
C PRO A 100 3.82 17.20 -2.41
N LEU A 101 3.20 16.11 -1.94
CA LEU A 101 3.94 15.02 -1.30
C LEU A 101 4.90 14.34 -2.27
N VAL A 102 4.45 14.03 -3.50
CA VAL A 102 5.31 13.44 -4.53
C VAL A 102 6.50 14.35 -4.83
N GLU A 103 6.27 15.66 -4.97
CA GLU A 103 7.32 16.66 -5.20
C GLU A 103 8.32 16.71 -4.03
N ASP A 104 7.84 16.77 -2.80
CA ASP A 104 8.69 16.78 -1.60
C ASP A 104 9.54 15.52 -1.50
N LEU A 105 8.95 14.34 -1.79
CA LEU A 105 9.68 13.08 -1.78
C LEU A 105 10.75 13.03 -2.88
N LYS A 106 10.43 13.55 -4.07
CA LYS A 106 11.37 13.59 -5.20
C LYS A 106 12.55 14.51 -4.95
N ASN A 107 12.36 15.54 -4.14
CA ASN A 107 13.40 16.48 -3.75
C ASN A 107 14.30 15.99 -2.60
N ILE A 108 14.08 14.78 -2.06
CA ILE A 108 15.00 14.17 -1.07
C ILE A 108 16.22 13.60 -1.83
N PRO A 109 17.45 14.00 -1.52
CA PRO A 109 18.65 13.62 -2.29
C PRO A 109 18.83 12.10 -2.42
N GLU A 110 18.50 11.33 -1.39
CA GLU A 110 18.62 9.87 -1.38
C GLU A 110 17.54 9.18 -2.22
N VAL A 111 16.44 9.88 -2.58
CA VAL A 111 15.29 9.30 -3.29
C VAL A 111 15.52 9.39 -4.80
N LYS A 112 15.67 8.24 -5.43
CA LYS A 112 15.83 8.10 -6.88
C LYS A 112 14.47 7.92 -7.59
N VAL A 113 13.57 7.16 -6.97
CA VAL A 113 12.27 6.78 -7.55
C VAL A 113 11.15 7.11 -6.58
N VAL A 114 10.11 7.77 -7.09
CA VAL A 114 8.83 7.92 -6.39
C VAL A 114 7.78 7.14 -7.18
N SER A 115 7.15 6.15 -6.54
CA SER A 115 6.11 5.34 -7.14
C SER A 115 4.85 5.34 -6.27
N MET A 116 3.69 5.04 -6.87
CA MET A 116 2.42 5.05 -6.16
C MET A 116 1.53 3.89 -6.60
N GLN A 117 0.81 3.30 -5.63
CA GLN A 117 -0.29 2.37 -5.89
C GLN A 117 -1.61 3.15 -5.91
N SER A 118 -2.51 2.89 -6.89
CA SER A 118 -3.83 3.51 -6.92
C SER A 118 -4.89 2.58 -7.52
N ASN A 119 -6.15 2.75 -7.11
CA ASN A 119 -7.30 2.11 -7.76
C ASN A 119 -7.76 2.86 -9.03
N GLY A 120 -7.17 3.99 -9.34
CA GLY A 120 -7.40 4.77 -10.56
C GLY A 120 -8.69 5.60 -10.60
N THR A 121 -9.63 5.41 -9.67
CA THR A 121 -10.96 6.06 -9.74
C THR A 121 -10.92 7.59 -9.63
N LEU A 122 -9.84 8.12 -9.05
CA LEU A 122 -9.65 9.55 -8.84
C LEU A 122 -8.61 10.17 -9.79
N LEU A 123 -8.12 9.43 -10.76
CA LEU A 123 -7.25 9.95 -11.81
C LEU A 123 -8.09 10.81 -12.78
N THR A 124 -7.67 12.05 -12.92
CA THR A 124 -8.14 13.00 -13.94
C THR A 124 -6.93 13.48 -14.72
N THR A 125 -7.14 14.00 -15.93
CA THR A 125 -6.07 14.59 -16.75
C THR A 125 -5.24 15.61 -15.97
N GLU A 126 -5.91 16.50 -15.23
CA GLU A 126 -5.23 17.50 -14.40
C GLU A 126 -4.35 16.84 -13.32
N ARG A 127 -4.88 15.80 -12.63
CA ARG A 127 -4.14 15.10 -11.58
C ARG A 127 -2.97 14.32 -12.14
N ILE A 128 -3.12 13.68 -13.31
CA ILE A 128 -2.04 12.97 -13.99
C ILE A 128 -0.92 13.95 -14.35
N ARG A 129 -1.24 15.10 -14.96
CA ARG A 129 -0.28 16.16 -15.26
C ARG A 129 0.41 16.71 -14.00
N GLY A 130 -0.35 16.93 -12.92
CA GLY A 130 0.20 17.36 -11.64
C GLY A 130 1.18 16.36 -11.05
N LEU A 131 0.86 15.07 -11.05
CA LEU A 131 1.73 13.99 -10.58
C LEU A 131 2.99 13.84 -11.44
N GLU A 132 2.85 13.98 -12.78
CA GLU A 132 3.97 13.97 -13.71
C GLU A 132 4.92 15.16 -13.44
N ALA A 133 4.38 16.36 -13.33
CA ALA A 133 5.16 17.56 -13.04
C ALA A 133 5.86 17.50 -11.68
N ALA A 134 5.22 16.88 -10.68
CA ALA A 134 5.80 16.63 -9.35
C ALA A 134 6.89 15.54 -9.35
N GLY A 135 7.08 14.81 -10.46
CA GLY A 135 8.12 13.81 -10.60
C GLY A 135 7.74 12.39 -10.17
N LEU A 136 6.45 12.03 -10.26
CA LEU A 136 6.05 10.62 -10.08
C LEU A 136 6.65 9.77 -11.20
N ASP A 137 7.50 8.81 -10.83
CA ASP A 137 8.18 7.95 -11.80
C ASP A 137 7.30 6.78 -12.26
N ARG A 138 6.53 6.16 -11.37
CA ARG A 138 5.70 4.99 -11.69
C ARG A 138 4.37 4.99 -10.94
N LEU A 139 3.30 4.67 -11.67
CA LEU A 139 1.97 4.39 -11.12
C LEU A 139 1.65 2.89 -11.25
N ASN A 140 1.39 2.23 -10.14
CA ASN A 140 0.87 0.87 -10.11
C ASN A 140 -0.66 0.94 -10.03
N LEU A 141 -1.34 0.59 -11.12
CA LEU A 141 -2.80 0.68 -11.22
C LEU A 141 -3.47 -0.63 -10.83
N SER A 142 -4.24 -0.62 -9.76
CA SER A 142 -5.06 -1.77 -9.32
C SER A 142 -6.27 -1.94 -10.25
N LEU A 143 -6.11 -2.70 -11.32
CA LEU A 143 -7.16 -3.01 -12.29
C LEU A 143 -7.33 -4.54 -12.36
N HIS A 144 -8.49 -5.05 -11.92
CA HIS A 144 -8.69 -6.48 -11.68
C HIS A 144 -9.54 -7.20 -12.72
N ALA A 145 -10.28 -6.44 -13.53
CA ALA A 145 -11.10 -6.90 -14.66
C ALA A 145 -11.34 -5.75 -15.63
N LEU A 146 -11.58 -6.08 -16.92
CA LEU A 146 -12.00 -5.14 -17.96
C LEU A 146 -13.51 -5.25 -18.25
N ASP A 147 -14.14 -6.38 -17.90
CA ASP A 147 -15.59 -6.53 -17.97
C ASP A 147 -16.27 -5.58 -16.95
N PRO A 148 -17.19 -4.68 -17.38
CA PRO A 148 -17.75 -3.67 -16.49
C PRO A 148 -18.54 -4.23 -15.31
N ALA A 149 -19.23 -5.35 -15.49
CA ALA A 149 -20.02 -5.96 -14.43
C ALA A 149 -19.12 -6.60 -13.36
N LEU A 150 -18.13 -7.36 -13.80
CA LEU A 150 -17.16 -7.98 -12.92
C LEU A 150 -16.28 -6.92 -12.22
N ALA A 151 -15.80 -5.91 -12.95
CA ALA A 151 -14.98 -4.84 -12.39
C ALA A 151 -15.71 -4.11 -11.27
N ARG A 152 -17.00 -3.81 -11.46
CA ARG A 152 -17.87 -3.21 -10.43
C ARG A 152 -18.04 -4.13 -9.22
N THR A 153 -18.25 -5.42 -9.45
CA THR A 153 -18.32 -6.43 -8.38
C THR A 153 -17.02 -6.49 -7.57
N LEU A 154 -15.86 -6.49 -8.25
CA LEU A 154 -14.55 -6.54 -7.61
C LEU A 154 -14.15 -5.22 -6.94
N ALA A 155 -14.68 -4.08 -7.39
CA ALA A 155 -14.53 -2.80 -6.68
C ALA A 155 -15.44 -2.69 -5.45
N GLY A 156 -16.53 -3.49 -5.40
CA GLY A 156 -17.48 -3.54 -4.28
C GLY A 156 -18.29 -2.26 -4.08
N VAL A 157 -18.46 -1.45 -5.14
CA VAL A 157 -19.25 -0.22 -5.16
C VAL A 157 -19.97 -0.08 -6.51
N SER A 158 -21.23 0.34 -6.49
CA SER A 158 -22.09 0.39 -7.68
C SER A 158 -21.67 1.44 -8.72
N TRP A 159 -21.03 2.50 -8.28
CA TRP A 159 -20.59 3.63 -9.12
C TRP A 159 -19.24 3.40 -9.83
N TYR A 160 -18.56 2.26 -9.59
CA TYR A 160 -17.27 2.01 -10.24
C TYR A 160 -17.40 1.91 -11.76
N ASP A 161 -16.66 2.75 -12.46
CA ASP A 161 -16.63 2.85 -13.91
C ASP A 161 -15.25 2.43 -14.43
N VAL A 162 -15.17 1.21 -14.94
CA VAL A 162 -13.93 0.65 -15.47
C VAL A 162 -13.50 1.33 -16.78
N GLU A 163 -14.44 1.84 -17.59
CA GLU A 163 -14.10 2.53 -18.84
C GLU A 163 -13.34 3.82 -18.55
N ARG A 164 -13.78 4.58 -17.55
CA ARG A 164 -13.06 5.76 -17.06
C ARG A 164 -11.66 5.40 -16.54
N VAL A 165 -11.52 4.31 -15.79
CA VAL A 165 -10.21 3.86 -15.30
C VAL A 165 -9.30 3.43 -16.45
N LYS A 166 -9.83 2.77 -17.49
CA LYS A 166 -9.10 2.42 -18.71
C LYS A 166 -8.62 3.66 -19.47
N GLU A 167 -9.47 4.70 -19.60
CA GLU A 167 -9.04 5.96 -20.21
C GLU A 167 -7.92 6.63 -19.41
N SER A 168 -8.05 6.69 -18.08
CA SER A 168 -6.99 7.21 -17.23
C SER A 168 -5.70 6.40 -17.37
N ALA A 169 -5.79 5.05 -17.50
CA ALA A 169 -4.64 4.20 -17.76
C ALA A 169 -3.94 4.54 -19.09
N ARG A 170 -4.71 4.78 -20.16
CA ARG A 170 -4.17 5.20 -21.47
C ARG A 170 -3.48 6.56 -21.37
N GLU A 171 -4.05 7.48 -20.60
CA GLU A 171 -3.46 8.81 -20.40
C GLU A 171 -2.15 8.72 -19.62
N VAL A 172 -2.10 7.96 -18.53
CA VAL A 172 -0.85 7.70 -17.80
C VAL A 172 0.20 7.04 -18.69
N ALA A 173 -0.20 6.06 -19.51
CA ALA A 173 0.73 5.40 -20.43
C ALA A 173 1.31 6.35 -21.49
N ARG A 174 0.60 7.44 -21.86
CA ARG A 174 1.09 8.47 -22.79
C ARG A 174 1.92 9.56 -22.10
N SER A 175 1.79 9.75 -20.78
CA SER A 175 2.55 10.74 -20.00
C SER A 175 4.00 10.28 -19.73
N GLY A 176 4.80 11.07 -19.04
CA GLY A 176 6.13 10.67 -18.58
C GLY A 176 6.13 9.62 -17.45
N ILE A 177 4.98 9.41 -16.81
CA ILE A 177 4.84 8.41 -15.74
C ILE A 177 4.85 7.01 -16.35
N ASP A 178 5.61 6.08 -15.76
CA ASP A 178 5.54 4.67 -16.14
C ASP A 178 4.31 4.00 -15.52
N LEU A 179 3.57 3.27 -16.32
CA LEU A 179 2.38 2.55 -15.87
C LEU A 179 2.67 1.06 -15.68
N LEU A 180 2.37 0.55 -14.48
CA LEU A 180 2.32 -0.88 -14.20
C LEU A 180 0.87 -1.26 -13.88
N VAL A 181 0.26 -2.14 -14.65
CA VAL A 181 -1.05 -2.71 -14.34
C VAL A 181 -0.88 -3.79 -13.27
N ALA A 182 -1.56 -3.65 -12.13
CA ALA A 182 -1.35 -4.47 -10.93
C ALA A 182 -2.64 -5.20 -10.50
N PRO A 183 -3.11 -6.21 -11.25
CA PRO A 183 -4.26 -7.00 -10.86
C PRO A 183 -3.94 -7.92 -9.68
N VAL A 184 -4.91 -8.10 -8.79
CA VAL A 184 -4.93 -9.24 -7.88
C VAL A 184 -5.62 -10.39 -8.60
N TYR A 185 -4.95 -11.53 -8.71
CA TYR A 185 -5.55 -12.74 -9.25
C TYR A 185 -6.41 -13.44 -8.20
N LEU A 186 -7.65 -13.64 -8.54
CA LEU A 186 -8.72 -14.21 -7.73
C LEU A 186 -9.23 -15.50 -8.39
N PRO A 187 -8.66 -16.67 -8.03
CA PRO A 187 -8.99 -17.94 -8.68
C PRO A 187 -10.49 -18.24 -8.69
N GLY A 188 -11.02 -18.55 -9.87
CA GLY A 188 -12.45 -18.78 -10.09
C GLY A 188 -13.30 -17.52 -10.20
N GLN A 189 -12.71 -16.32 -10.11
CA GLN A 189 -13.42 -15.05 -10.23
C GLN A 189 -12.99 -14.26 -11.48
N ASN A 190 -11.69 -14.02 -11.65
CA ASN A 190 -11.17 -13.20 -12.75
C ASN A 190 -10.15 -13.93 -13.63
N ASP A 191 -10.22 -15.26 -13.70
CA ASP A 191 -9.30 -16.07 -14.52
C ASP A 191 -9.31 -15.64 -16.00
N ALA A 192 -10.51 -15.43 -16.56
CA ALA A 192 -10.68 -15.01 -17.96
C ALA A 192 -10.28 -13.54 -18.20
N GLU A 193 -10.13 -12.74 -17.16
CA GLU A 193 -9.73 -11.33 -17.27
C GLU A 193 -8.21 -11.14 -17.32
N ILE A 194 -7.44 -12.05 -16.72
CA ILE A 194 -5.98 -11.90 -16.68
C ILE A 194 -5.38 -11.83 -18.09
N PRO A 195 -5.72 -12.74 -19.06
CA PRO A 195 -5.24 -12.61 -20.44
C PRO A 195 -5.67 -11.29 -21.11
N LYS A 196 -6.89 -10.80 -20.83
CA LYS A 196 -7.38 -9.52 -21.35
C LYS A 196 -6.59 -8.34 -20.79
N LEU A 197 -6.27 -8.35 -19.48
CA LEU A 197 -5.45 -7.34 -18.83
C LEU A 197 -4.02 -7.31 -19.38
N ILE A 198 -3.45 -8.47 -19.70
CA ILE A 198 -2.15 -8.59 -20.37
C ILE A 198 -2.20 -7.94 -21.75
N ALA A 199 -3.22 -8.26 -22.56
CA ALA A 199 -3.42 -7.68 -23.86
C ALA A 199 -3.62 -6.15 -23.77
N PHE A 200 -4.44 -5.68 -22.85
CA PHE A 200 -4.69 -4.27 -22.60
C PHE A 200 -3.41 -3.52 -22.21
N ALA A 201 -2.63 -4.04 -21.26
CA ALA A 201 -1.37 -3.40 -20.85
C ALA A 201 -0.40 -3.23 -22.03
N ARG A 202 -0.34 -4.23 -22.92
CA ARG A 202 0.45 -4.18 -24.16
C ARG A 202 -0.10 -3.15 -25.14
N GLU A 203 -1.41 -3.16 -25.38
CA GLU A 203 -2.11 -2.23 -26.29
C GLU A 203 -1.83 -0.77 -25.95
N ILE A 204 -1.91 -0.43 -24.68
CA ILE A 204 -1.74 0.96 -24.22
C ILE A 204 -0.27 1.38 -24.05
N GLY A 205 0.68 0.47 -24.23
CA GLY A 205 2.11 0.75 -24.06
C GLY A 205 2.54 0.93 -22.60
N ALA A 206 1.95 0.18 -21.67
CA ALA A 206 2.40 0.15 -20.28
C ALA A 206 3.81 -0.44 -20.17
N GLY A 207 4.57 -0.05 -19.13
CA GLY A 207 5.88 -0.62 -18.85
C GLY A 207 7.01 -0.07 -19.73
N LYS A 208 7.37 1.21 -19.54
CA LYS A 208 8.47 1.86 -20.29
C LYS A 208 9.86 1.50 -19.75
N ARG A 209 10.04 1.58 -18.44
CA ARG A 209 11.28 1.28 -17.70
C ARG A 209 11.15 0.05 -16.82
N TRP A 210 9.94 -0.19 -16.33
CA TRP A 210 9.60 -1.29 -15.44
C TRP A 210 8.63 -2.25 -16.11
N PRO A 211 8.34 -3.42 -15.51
CA PRO A 211 7.36 -4.35 -16.08
C PRO A 211 5.99 -3.69 -16.31
N ALA A 212 5.36 -4.03 -17.45
CA ALA A 212 4.05 -3.50 -17.81
C ALA A 212 2.92 -4.01 -16.88
N LEU A 213 3.11 -5.19 -16.30
CA LEU A 213 2.08 -5.86 -15.51
C LEU A 213 2.70 -6.61 -14.33
N GLY A 214 2.09 -6.46 -13.15
CA GLY A 214 2.49 -7.11 -11.91
C GLY A 214 1.30 -7.83 -11.26
N ILE A 215 1.06 -9.10 -11.65
CA ILE A 215 -0.04 -9.90 -11.12
C ILE A 215 0.25 -10.27 -9.66
N GLN A 216 -0.65 -9.91 -8.76
CA GLN A 216 -0.54 -10.21 -7.34
C GLN A 216 -1.38 -11.44 -6.99
N LYS A 217 -0.82 -12.32 -6.15
CA LYS A 217 -1.56 -13.44 -5.58
C LYS A 217 -2.54 -12.96 -4.52
N CYS A 218 -3.80 -13.36 -4.61
CA CYS A 218 -4.73 -13.16 -3.50
C CYS A 218 -4.37 -14.06 -2.33
N GLU A 219 -4.33 -13.48 -1.14
CA GLU A 219 -4.06 -14.19 0.11
C GLU A 219 -5.19 -14.01 1.11
N HIS A 220 -5.31 -14.96 2.04
CA HIS A 220 -6.24 -14.87 3.15
C HIS A 220 -5.63 -14.01 4.26
N TYR A 221 -6.33 -12.96 4.64
CA TYR A 221 -5.92 -12.07 5.73
C TYR A 221 -6.92 -12.10 6.88
N ARG A 222 -6.43 -12.22 8.11
CA ARG A 222 -7.25 -12.33 9.32
C ARG A 222 -8.24 -11.17 9.49
N TYR A 223 -7.79 -9.95 9.20
CA TYR A 223 -8.58 -8.72 9.35
C TYR A 223 -8.98 -8.10 8.01
N GLY A 224 -8.74 -8.81 6.91
CA GLY A 224 -9.18 -8.43 5.59
C GLY A 224 -10.54 -9.02 5.23
N ARG A 225 -11.07 -8.58 4.11
CA ARG A 225 -12.23 -9.22 3.48
C ARG A 225 -11.76 -10.41 2.66
N ASN A 226 -12.55 -11.47 2.70
CA ASN A 226 -12.26 -12.70 1.97
C ASN A 226 -13.50 -13.14 1.19
N ILE A 227 -13.37 -13.41 -0.10
CA ILE A 227 -14.47 -13.90 -0.93
C ILE A 227 -14.87 -15.29 -0.44
N ARG A 228 -16.14 -15.45 -0.07
CA ARG A 228 -16.67 -16.72 0.42
C ARG A 228 -16.55 -17.81 -0.64
N GLY A 229 -16.00 -18.95 -0.25
CA GLY A 229 -15.86 -20.12 -1.13
C GLY A 229 -14.68 -20.04 -2.12
N MET A 230 -13.91 -18.97 -2.14
CA MET A 230 -12.74 -18.87 -3.00
C MET A 230 -11.64 -19.85 -2.55
N LYS A 231 -11.11 -20.61 -3.50
CA LYS A 231 -9.98 -21.53 -3.26
C LYS A 231 -8.67 -20.81 -3.51
N PHE A 232 -7.99 -20.43 -2.43
CA PHE A 232 -6.68 -19.77 -2.52
C PHE A 232 -5.62 -20.71 -3.08
N GLN A 233 -4.84 -20.24 -4.03
CA GLN A 233 -3.66 -20.95 -4.50
C GLN A 233 -2.51 -20.82 -3.49
N ASN A 234 -1.69 -21.85 -3.34
CA ASN A 234 -0.38 -21.69 -2.71
C ASN A 234 0.61 -21.02 -3.68
N TRP A 235 1.79 -20.60 -3.19
CA TRP A 235 2.78 -19.91 -4.01
C TRP A 235 3.29 -20.73 -5.19
N TRP A 236 3.45 -22.05 -5.01
CA TRP A 236 3.88 -22.94 -6.09
C TRP A 236 2.84 -22.99 -7.22
N GLN A 237 1.55 -23.14 -6.88
CA GLN A 237 0.46 -23.14 -7.85
C GLN A 237 0.38 -21.81 -8.59
N PHE A 238 0.45 -20.69 -7.87
CA PHE A 238 0.40 -19.38 -8.44
C PHE A 238 1.52 -19.15 -9.46
N TYR A 239 2.77 -19.43 -9.10
CA TYR A 239 3.89 -19.21 -10.02
C TYR A 239 3.94 -20.25 -11.15
N ASN A 240 3.75 -21.54 -10.87
CA ASN A 240 4.02 -22.59 -11.85
C ASN A 240 2.80 -22.95 -12.71
N ARG A 241 1.57 -22.78 -12.20
CA ARG A 241 0.34 -23.08 -12.97
C ARG A 241 -0.28 -21.83 -13.59
N SER A 242 -0.20 -20.66 -12.93
CA SER A 242 -0.85 -19.44 -13.41
C SER A 242 0.15 -18.52 -14.13
N ILE A 243 1.11 -17.94 -13.41
CA ILE A 243 2.04 -16.94 -13.97
C ILE A 243 2.82 -17.49 -15.17
N ARG A 244 3.44 -18.66 -15.06
CA ARG A 244 4.22 -19.25 -16.17
C ARG A 244 3.38 -19.63 -17.37
N THR A 245 2.11 -20.01 -17.17
CA THR A 245 1.19 -20.29 -18.28
C THR A 245 0.88 -19.02 -19.04
N TRP A 246 0.45 -17.96 -18.35
CA TRP A 246 0.17 -16.67 -18.99
C TRP A 246 1.42 -16.02 -19.60
N GLU A 247 2.58 -16.18 -18.99
CA GLU A 247 3.86 -15.71 -19.55
C GLU A 247 4.16 -16.40 -20.86
N LYS A 248 4.01 -17.74 -20.92
CA LYS A 248 4.20 -18.53 -22.14
C LYS A 248 3.21 -18.17 -23.24
N GLU A 249 1.92 -18.03 -22.88
CA GLU A 249 0.84 -17.72 -23.83
C GLU A 249 0.95 -16.30 -24.40
N SER A 250 1.32 -15.35 -23.54
CA SER A 250 1.39 -13.93 -23.93
C SER A 250 2.73 -13.51 -24.52
N GLY A 251 3.82 -14.23 -24.20
CA GLY A 251 5.19 -13.78 -24.49
C GLY A 251 5.63 -12.55 -23.69
N MET A 252 4.85 -12.13 -22.69
CA MET A 252 5.18 -11.01 -21.81
C MET A 252 5.80 -11.53 -20.53
N LYS A 253 6.90 -10.91 -20.06
CA LYS A 253 7.49 -11.26 -18.75
C LYS A 253 6.52 -10.96 -17.62
N LEU A 254 6.05 -11.99 -16.93
CA LEU A 254 5.10 -11.91 -15.81
C LEU A 254 5.71 -12.41 -14.50
N LEU A 255 6.76 -13.23 -14.56
CA LEU A 255 7.54 -13.63 -13.42
C LEU A 255 8.50 -12.50 -13.05
N ILE A 256 8.00 -11.54 -12.29
CA ILE A 256 8.75 -10.36 -11.86
C ILE A 256 9.40 -10.56 -10.49
N THR A 257 10.52 -9.89 -10.26
CA THR A 257 11.32 -9.94 -9.06
C THR A 257 11.68 -8.53 -8.58
N PRO A 258 12.14 -8.34 -7.34
CA PRO A 258 12.63 -7.04 -6.89
C PRO A 258 13.71 -6.42 -7.79
N ARG A 259 14.53 -7.24 -8.46
CA ARG A 259 15.57 -6.77 -9.39
C ARG A 259 14.99 -6.07 -10.62
N ASP A 260 13.81 -6.47 -11.07
CA ASP A 260 13.12 -5.84 -12.21
C ASP A 260 12.71 -4.38 -11.90
N PHE A 261 12.70 -4.02 -10.64
CA PHE A 261 12.44 -2.66 -10.14
C PHE A 261 13.70 -1.95 -9.64
N GLY A 262 14.86 -2.60 -9.68
CA GLY A 262 16.08 -2.07 -9.09
C GLY A 262 16.06 -2.07 -7.55
N ILE A 263 15.21 -2.89 -6.95
CA ILE A 263 15.12 -3.00 -5.49
C ILE A 263 16.23 -3.93 -4.98
N GLU A 264 17.04 -3.41 -4.07
CA GLU A 264 18.18 -4.09 -3.47
C GLU A 264 17.94 -4.31 -1.97
N LYS A 265 18.60 -5.32 -1.40
CA LYS A 265 18.65 -5.49 0.05
C LYS A 265 19.49 -4.36 0.66
N ARG A 266 18.99 -3.78 1.74
CA ARG A 266 19.67 -2.74 2.53
C ARG A 266 19.50 -3.04 4.01
N GLU A 267 20.34 -2.45 4.84
CA GLU A 267 20.20 -2.53 6.27
C GLU A 267 18.82 -1.97 6.68
N MET A 268 18.15 -2.69 7.57
CA MET A 268 16.86 -2.25 8.13
C MET A 268 17.12 -1.36 9.35
N LEU A 269 16.26 -0.37 9.58
CA LEU A 269 16.28 0.42 10.82
C LEU A 269 16.43 -0.50 12.03
N PRO A 270 17.27 -0.18 13.01
CA PRO A 270 17.45 -0.99 14.21
C PRO A 270 16.10 -1.21 14.91
N PRO A 271 15.79 -2.46 15.33
CA PRO A 271 14.55 -2.76 16.02
C PRO A 271 14.54 -2.11 17.41
N ALA A 272 13.47 -1.37 17.72
CA ALA A 272 13.31 -0.76 19.04
C ALA A 272 12.83 -1.75 20.11
N PHE A 273 12.13 -2.81 19.69
CA PHE A 273 11.60 -3.83 20.57
C PHE A 273 11.83 -5.22 20.02
N ARG A 274 11.89 -6.23 20.91
CA ARG A 274 11.99 -7.65 20.57
C ARG A 274 10.69 -8.38 20.93
N LYS A 275 10.34 -9.43 20.19
CA LYS A 275 9.22 -10.30 20.54
C LYS A 275 9.44 -10.92 21.93
N GLY A 276 8.40 -10.92 22.77
CA GLY A 276 8.44 -11.37 24.17
C GLY A 276 8.91 -10.32 25.18
N GLU A 277 9.40 -9.16 24.69
CA GLU A 277 9.85 -8.09 25.57
C GLU A 277 8.66 -7.43 26.27
N LYS A 278 8.78 -7.21 27.60
CA LYS A 278 7.79 -6.49 28.40
C LYS A 278 8.25 -5.05 28.57
N VAL A 279 7.43 -4.12 28.08
CA VAL A 279 7.77 -2.70 28.02
C VAL A 279 6.60 -1.85 28.48
N ARG A 280 6.89 -0.57 28.80
CA ARG A 280 5.87 0.44 29.06
C ARG A 280 5.73 1.32 27.83
N VAL A 281 4.49 1.53 27.36
CA VAL A 281 4.15 2.45 26.28
C VAL A 281 3.09 3.43 26.75
N ASN A 282 3.07 4.62 26.15
CA ASN A 282 2.04 5.63 26.41
C ASN A 282 0.98 5.57 25.32
N VAL A 283 -0.25 5.26 25.69
CA VAL A 283 -1.41 5.27 24.79
C VAL A 283 -1.70 6.70 24.33
N ARG A 284 -1.88 6.91 23.03
CA ARG A 284 -2.01 8.23 22.40
C ARG A 284 -3.26 8.38 21.54
N ALA A 285 -3.74 7.30 20.91
CA ALA A 285 -4.88 7.35 20.02
C ALA A 285 -5.56 5.98 19.94
N PRO A 286 -6.84 5.93 19.55
CA PRO A 286 -7.49 4.68 19.15
C PRO A 286 -6.75 4.01 18.01
N GLY A 287 -6.73 2.67 18.02
CA GLY A 287 -6.20 1.86 16.95
C GLY A 287 -7.11 1.79 15.74
N TRP A 288 -6.73 1.01 14.75
CA TRP A 288 -7.48 0.85 13.50
C TRP A 288 -8.73 0.01 13.68
N ILE A 289 -8.61 -1.06 14.46
CA ILE A 289 -9.72 -1.99 14.73
C ILE A 289 -10.21 -1.85 16.17
N ARG A 290 -11.42 -2.36 16.42
CA ARG A 290 -12.01 -2.32 17.76
C ARG A 290 -11.11 -3.02 18.79
N GLY A 291 -10.90 -2.38 19.94
CA GLY A 291 -10.05 -2.90 21.02
C GLY A 291 -8.55 -2.67 20.83
N GLU A 292 -8.15 -2.09 19.70
CA GLU A 292 -6.76 -1.69 19.46
C GLU A 292 -6.54 -0.24 19.90
N MET A 293 -5.40 0.03 20.54
CA MET A 293 -4.91 1.38 20.82
C MET A 293 -3.51 1.55 20.25
N LEU A 294 -3.16 2.78 19.88
CA LEU A 294 -1.81 3.15 19.50
C LEU A 294 -1.03 3.61 20.71
N GLY A 295 -0.05 2.81 21.13
CA GLY A 295 0.91 3.15 22.14
C GLY A 295 2.21 3.71 21.52
N VAL A 296 2.90 4.57 22.25
CA VAL A 296 4.19 5.13 21.85
C VAL A 296 5.27 4.78 22.89
N GLY A 297 6.38 4.27 22.42
CA GLY A 297 7.57 3.97 23.22
C GLY A 297 8.82 3.91 22.37
N ARG A 298 9.96 4.35 22.89
CA ARG A 298 11.27 4.35 22.20
C ARG A 298 11.20 4.93 20.77
N ASN A 299 10.47 6.01 20.60
CA ASN A 299 10.24 6.67 19.30
C ASN A 299 9.66 5.73 18.23
N ARG A 300 8.75 4.83 18.61
CA ARG A 300 8.02 3.90 17.75
C ARG A 300 6.57 3.80 18.17
N VAL A 301 5.70 3.56 17.18
CA VAL A 301 4.30 3.19 17.45
C VAL A 301 4.22 1.70 17.74
N VAL A 302 3.36 1.34 18.67
CA VAL A 302 3.02 -0.04 19.03
C VAL A 302 1.51 -0.19 19.00
N SER A 303 0.98 -1.08 18.15
CA SER A 303 -0.42 -1.48 18.16
C SER A 303 -0.68 -2.38 19.37
N VAL A 304 -1.41 -1.86 20.36
CA VAL A 304 -1.75 -2.58 21.59
C VAL A 304 -3.15 -3.16 21.44
N MET A 305 -3.22 -4.48 21.25
CA MET A 305 -4.49 -5.21 21.15
C MET A 305 -5.09 -5.42 22.54
N ASP A 306 -6.41 -5.39 22.61
CA ASP A 306 -7.16 -5.57 23.87
C ASP A 306 -6.67 -4.62 24.98
N CYS A 307 -6.39 -3.38 24.61
CA CYS A 307 -5.85 -2.37 25.52
C CYS A 307 -6.87 -1.99 26.60
N PRO A 308 -6.50 -2.03 27.89
CA PRO A 308 -7.44 -1.78 29.00
C PRO A 308 -7.72 -0.29 29.25
N THR A 309 -7.02 0.61 28.57
CA THR A 309 -7.14 2.06 28.77
C THR A 309 -7.10 2.79 27.43
N GLU A 310 -7.75 3.94 27.37
CA GLU A 310 -7.75 4.81 26.19
C GLU A 310 -6.62 5.86 26.23
N GLU A 311 -5.98 6.04 27.38
CA GLU A 311 -4.87 6.98 27.56
C GLU A 311 -3.92 6.54 28.67
N GLY A 312 -2.76 7.21 28.77
CA GLY A 312 -1.78 6.99 29.81
C GLY A 312 -0.83 5.83 29.55
N ALA A 313 -0.05 5.47 30.56
CA ALA A 313 0.99 4.45 30.44
C ALA A 313 0.43 3.05 30.70
N VAL A 314 0.70 2.12 29.80
CA VAL A 314 0.32 0.71 29.93
C VAL A 314 1.56 -0.18 29.81
N ARG A 315 1.63 -1.24 30.62
CA ARG A 315 2.64 -2.30 30.50
C ARG A 315 2.15 -3.34 29.49
N VAL A 316 2.99 -3.63 28.50
CA VAL A 316 2.63 -4.52 27.40
C VAL A 316 3.74 -5.53 27.12
N GLU A 317 3.37 -6.67 26.55
CA GLU A 317 4.29 -7.64 25.98
C GLU A 317 4.23 -7.57 24.45
N ILE A 318 5.40 -7.41 23.80
CA ILE A 318 5.52 -7.38 22.33
C ILE A 318 5.28 -8.77 21.77
N VAL A 319 4.20 -8.97 21.02
CA VAL A 319 3.86 -10.25 20.39
C VAL A 319 4.38 -10.37 18.95
N SER A 320 4.64 -9.21 18.30
CA SER A 320 5.25 -9.15 16.97
C SER A 320 6.14 -7.91 16.84
N ALA A 321 7.31 -8.08 16.18
CA ALA A 321 8.29 -7.00 15.89
C ALA A 321 8.84 -7.12 14.46
N LYS A 322 8.09 -7.74 13.55
CA LYS A 322 8.54 -8.00 12.18
C LYS A 322 8.56 -6.69 11.38
N HIS A 323 9.69 -6.40 10.71
CA HIS A 323 9.89 -5.19 9.89
C HIS A 323 9.64 -3.87 10.65
N ASN A 324 10.03 -3.82 11.93
CA ASN A 324 9.74 -2.69 12.81
C ASN A 324 8.25 -2.34 12.94
N ILE A 325 7.34 -3.27 12.61
CA ILE A 325 5.90 -3.15 12.88
C ILE A 325 5.63 -3.89 14.19
N TYR A 326 5.16 -3.15 15.19
CA TYR A 326 5.04 -3.67 16.54
C TYR A 326 3.59 -3.90 16.92
N VAL A 327 3.31 -5.12 17.39
CA VAL A 327 2.02 -5.48 17.96
C VAL A 327 2.27 -6.01 19.38
N ALA A 328 1.47 -5.58 20.32
CA ALA A 328 1.57 -5.95 21.72
C ALA A 328 0.22 -6.30 22.35
N ARG A 329 0.26 -6.89 23.52
CA ARG A 329 -0.89 -7.12 24.41
C ARG A 329 -0.55 -6.63 25.81
N PRO A 330 -1.54 -6.30 26.65
CA PRO A 330 -1.33 -6.04 28.07
C PRO A 330 -0.54 -7.17 28.74
N ALA A 331 0.43 -6.83 29.64
CA ALA A 331 1.35 -7.76 30.30
C ALA A 331 1.11 -7.82 31.80
#